data_eada1a6a35cb124a7360aa96f8a51c2c
#
_entry.id   eada1a6a35cb124a7360aa96f8a51c2c
#
_cell.length_a   1.000
_cell.length_b   1.000
_cell.length_c   1.000
_cell.angle_alpha   90.00
_cell.angle_beta   90.00
_cell.angle_gamma   90.00
#
_symmetry.space_group_name_H-M   'P 1'
#
loop_
_entity.id
_entity.type
_entity.pdbx_description
1 polymer ?
#
loop_
_entity_poly.entity_id
_entity_poly.type
_entity_poly.pdbx_seq_one_letter_code
_entity_poly.pdbx_strand_id
1 'polypeptide(L)'
;MPTGTVYKETTSVSSGSSVKGAYIKFVATDSLSGIANCYVKAPGETSYKSYTSNSPLTTEGVYQFYIVDRAGNQSSTYSIALDNTAPTGMVYGGTTEKPSGSIVNSSYIKFIGSDNASGVSAMYVKKPGSSFFISYTSGTQFTADGKYEFYCVDGAGNQSQTYNITLDRTKPVGTVYGGTQSMSSGAKTGAAYVKYTATDALSGVSKCYVKKPGSNSFTAYTAGEQLAGDGTYEFYSVDIAGNESIHLTIMLDNTKPVGQIYGGTAKIENGSHINAAYIRFEATDEMSGVAKLYVKMPGDKNYAAYNAMTQLTTEGQYSFYAEDEVGNESNVY
;
A
#
# COMPACT_ATOMS: atom_id res chain seq x y z
N MET A 1 -45.18 -48.46 10.04
CA MET A 1 -44.08 -47.79 10.71
C MET A 1 -44.43 -46.31 10.84
N PRO A 2 -44.15 -45.71 11.96
CA PRO A 2 -44.40 -44.27 12.16
C PRO A 2 -43.47 -43.44 11.26
N THR A 3 -43.95 -42.26 10.89
CA THR A 3 -43.24 -41.27 10.07
C THR A 3 -43.22 -39.93 10.79
N GLY A 4 -42.27 -39.09 10.41
CA GLY A 4 -42.11 -37.77 11.00
C GLY A 4 -41.65 -36.72 10.01
N THR A 5 -41.93 -35.46 10.36
CA THR A 5 -41.48 -34.32 9.57
C THR A 5 -40.82 -33.31 10.48
N VAL A 6 -39.65 -32.83 10.10
CA VAL A 6 -38.96 -31.72 10.76
C VAL A 6 -39.40 -30.39 10.16
N TYR A 7 -39.53 -29.38 11.02
CA TYR A 7 -39.95 -28.04 10.65
C TYR A 7 -38.98 -26.99 11.18
N LYS A 8 -38.72 -26.02 10.34
CA LYS A 8 -38.28 -24.70 10.77
C LYS A 8 -39.53 -23.86 10.95
N GLU A 9 -39.84 -23.49 12.20
CA GLU A 9 -41.05 -22.73 12.52
C GLU A 9 -42.31 -23.41 11.96
N THR A 10 -42.92 -22.86 10.90
CA THR A 10 -44.10 -23.44 10.23
C THR A 10 -43.76 -24.13 8.91
N THR A 11 -42.53 -24.05 8.41
CA THR A 11 -42.11 -24.61 7.13
C THR A 11 -41.47 -25.98 7.31
N SER A 12 -41.96 -26.99 6.61
CA SER A 12 -41.32 -28.30 6.57
C SER A 12 -40.01 -28.26 5.85
N VAL A 13 -39.01 -29.00 6.37
CA VAL A 13 -37.65 -29.11 5.77
C VAL A 13 -37.25 -30.57 5.72
N SER A 14 -36.28 -30.88 4.85
CA SER A 14 -35.75 -32.24 4.73
C SER A 14 -34.96 -32.62 5.99
N SER A 15 -35.03 -33.89 6.37
CA SER A 15 -34.15 -34.43 7.41
C SER A 15 -32.68 -34.26 6.97
N GLY A 16 -31.82 -33.82 7.89
CA GLY A 16 -30.43 -33.49 7.63
C GLY A 16 -30.17 -32.00 7.29
N SER A 17 -31.22 -31.17 7.16
CA SER A 17 -31.04 -29.75 6.89
C SER A 17 -30.45 -28.99 8.08
N SER A 18 -29.65 -27.96 7.77
CA SER A 18 -29.31 -26.88 8.69
C SER A 18 -30.18 -25.66 8.39
N VAL A 19 -30.71 -25.01 9.41
CA VAL A 19 -31.67 -23.91 9.26
C VAL A 19 -31.41 -22.80 10.27
N LYS A 20 -31.64 -21.56 9.87
CA LYS A 20 -31.76 -20.42 10.80
C LYS A 20 -33.23 -20.14 11.09
N GLY A 21 -33.55 -19.77 12.31
CA GLY A 21 -34.93 -19.47 12.71
C GLY A 21 -35.08 -19.34 14.21
N ALA A 22 -36.27 -18.90 14.67
CA ALA A 22 -36.53 -18.74 16.09
C ALA A 22 -36.59 -20.09 16.82
N TYR A 23 -37.07 -21.14 16.14
CA TYR A 23 -37.16 -22.48 16.67
C TYR A 23 -37.28 -23.53 15.56
N ILE A 24 -37.03 -24.77 15.92
CA ILE A 24 -37.36 -25.95 15.13
C ILE A 24 -38.37 -26.81 15.90
N LYS A 25 -39.08 -27.70 15.22
CA LYS A 25 -39.94 -28.70 15.82
C LYS A 25 -40.00 -29.97 14.98
N PHE A 26 -40.45 -31.04 15.58
CA PHE A 26 -40.65 -32.30 14.92
C PHE A 26 -42.12 -32.78 15.14
N VAL A 27 -42.77 -33.18 14.07
CA VAL A 27 -44.16 -33.70 14.11
C VAL A 27 -44.16 -35.17 13.74
N ALA A 28 -44.62 -35.98 14.64
CA ALA A 28 -44.73 -37.42 14.50
C ALA A 28 -46.13 -37.83 14.01
N THR A 29 -46.21 -38.77 13.08
CA THR A 29 -47.48 -39.32 12.54
C THR A 29 -47.40 -40.84 12.38
N ASP A 30 -48.50 -41.50 12.71
CA ASP A 30 -48.76 -42.91 12.38
C ASP A 30 -50.25 -43.10 12.16
N SER A 31 -50.66 -43.71 11.03
CA SER A 31 -52.04 -43.83 10.60
C SER A 31 -52.70 -45.15 11.02
N LEU A 32 -51.93 -46.09 11.54
CA LEU A 32 -52.41 -47.40 11.88
C LEU A 32 -52.57 -47.62 13.40
N SER A 33 -51.46 -47.79 14.11
CA SER A 33 -51.43 -48.06 15.53
C SER A 33 -51.40 -46.79 16.40
N GLY A 34 -51.08 -45.65 15.83
CA GLY A 34 -50.87 -44.38 16.52
C GLY A 34 -49.52 -44.31 17.22
N ILE A 35 -49.11 -43.11 17.62
CA ILE A 35 -47.83 -42.84 18.27
C ILE A 35 -47.88 -43.30 19.73
N ALA A 36 -46.90 -44.08 20.17
CA ALA A 36 -46.67 -44.38 21.58
C ALA A 36 -45.73 -43.34 22.21
N ASN A 37 -44.56 -43.11 21.63
CA ASN A 37 -43.54 -42.18 22.13
C ASN A 37 -42.78 -41.51 21.00
N CYS A 38 -42.39 -40.27 21.23
CA CYS A 38 -41.48 -39.54 20.41
C CYS A 38 -40.22 -39.17 21.24
N TYR A 39 -39.06 -39.29 20.66
CA TYR A 39 -37.78 -39.07 21.36
C TYR A 39 -36.94 -38.06 20.64
N VAL A 40 -36.19 -37.26 21.42
CA VAL A 40 -35.22 -36.28 20.93
C VAL A 40 -33.87 -36.47 21.61
N LYS A 41 -32.80 -36.38 20.84
CA LYS A 41 -31.46 -36.13 21.35
C LYS A 41 -31.09 -34.69 20.99
N ALA A 42 -31.06 -33.83 22.00
CA ALA A 42 -30.74 -32.41 21.84
C ALA A 42 -29.22 -32.16 21.69
N PRO A 43 -28.81 -30.97 21.24
CA PRO A 43 -27.41 -30.60 21.14
C PRO A 43 -26.68 -30.84 22.47
N GLY A 44 -25.48 -31.45 22.38
CA GLY A 44 -24.63 -31.79 23.55
C GLY A 44 -25.11 -33.00 24.38
N GLU A 45 -26.32 -33.56 24.12
CA GLU A 45 -26.82 -34.75 24.82
C GLU A 45 -26.20 -36.03 24.22
N THR A 46 -25.97 -37.03 25.07
CA THR A 46 -25.50 -38.36 24.64
C THR A 46 -26.61 -39.39 24.49
N SER A 47 -27.78 -39.11 25.08
CA SER A 47 -28.96 -40.01 25.11
C SER A 47 -30.23 -39.33 24.64
N TYR A 48 -31.17 -40.13 24.17
CA TYR A 48 -32.52 -39.67 23.80
C TYR A 48 -33.40 -39.49 25.03
N LYS A 49 -34.19 -38.43 25.04
CA LYS A 49 -35.19 -38.10 26.03
C LYS A 49 -36.56 -38.06 25.39
N SER A 50 -37.64 -38.23 26.19
CA SER A 50 -39.00 -38.08 25.71
C SER A 50 -39.24 -36.67 25.15
N TYR A 51 -39.91 -36.59 24.00
CA TYR A 51 -40.25 -35.34 23.30
C TYR A 51 -41.72 -35.29 23.02
N THR A 52 -42.35 -34.16 23.35
CA THR A 52 -43.76 -33.91 22.96
C THR A 52 -43.77 -33.44 21.50
N SER A 53 -44.38 -34.24 20.63
CA SER A 53 -44.51 -33.89 19.20
C SER A 53 -45.05 -32.48 19.02
N ASN A 54 -44.49 -31.73 18.06
CA ASN A 54 -44.80 -30.34 17.74
C ASN A 54 -44.34 -29.29 18.78
N SER A 55 -43.58 -29.66 19.81
CA SER A 55 -43.03 -28.67 20.75
C SER A 55 -41.84 -27.93 20.12
N PRO A 56 -41.73 -26.58 20.33
CA PRO A 56 -40.61 -25.79 19.80
C PRO A 56 -39.31 -26.09 20.57
N LEU A 57 -38.20 -26.11 19.84
CA LEU A 57 -36.81 -26.28 20.33
C LEU A 57 -36.00 -25.11 19.85
N THR A 58 -35.36 -24.37 20.76
CA THR A 58 -34.71 -23.07 20.49
C THR A 58 -33.21 -23.05 20.69
N THR A 59 -32.62 -24.11 21.26
CA THR A 59 -31.19 -24.20 21.46
C THR A 59 -30.49 -24.49 20.14
N GLU A 60 -29.43 -23.75 19.82
CA GLU A 60 -28.63 -24.00 18.61
C GLU A 60 -27.90 -25.34 18.70
N GLY A 61 -27.77 -26.02 17.55
CA GLY A 61 -27.09 -27.28 17.38
C GLY A 61 -27.93 -28.34 16.70
N VAL A 62 -27.43 -29.57 16.65
CA VAL A 62 -28.01 -30.71 15.95
C VAL A 62 -28.95 -31.47 16.86
N TYR A 63 -30.20 -31.61 16.42
CA TYR A 63 -31.20 -32.46 17.02
C TYR A 63 -31.39 -33.73 16.20
N GLN A 64 -31.62 -34.85 16.90
CA GLN A 64 -32.01 -36.11 16.30
C GLN A 64 -33.30 -36.59 16.92
N PHE A 65 -34.22 -37.16 16.11
CA PHE A 65 -35.52 -37.63 16.54
C PHE A 65 -35.79 -39.05 16.05
N TYR A 66 -36.50 -39.84 16.82
CA TYR A 66 -37.13 -41.05 16.34
C TYR A 66 -38.51 -41.22 17.06
N ILE A 67 -39.33 -42.07 16.49
CA ILE A 67 -40.68 -42.33 16.93
C ILE A 67 -40.85 -43.82 17.17
N VAL A 68 -41.65 -44.19 18.20
CA VAL A 68 -42.13 -45.55 18.42
C VAL A 68 -43.65 -45.53 18.39
N ASP A 69 -44.26 -46.39 17.56
CA ASP A 69 -45.70 -46.55 17.52
C ASP A 69 -46.22 -47.51 18.61
N ARG A 70 -47.54 -47.61 18.79
CA ARG A 70 -48.14 -48.49 19.80
C ARG A 70 -47.97 -49.98 19.51
N ALA A 71 -47.59 -50.36 18.29
CA ALA A 71 -47.24 -51.74 17.91
C ALA A 71 -45.74 -52.05 18.15
N GLY A 72 -44.97 -51.09 18.66
CA GLY A 72 -43.54 -51.23 18.93
C GLY A 72 -42.58 -50.99 17.74
N ASN A 73 -43.11 -50.53 16.59
CA ASN A 73 -42.23 -50.25 15.44
C ASN A 73 -41.56 -48.91 15.65
N GLN A 74 -40.24 -48.86 15.36
CA GLN A 74 -39.42 -47.65 15.41
C GLN A 74 -39.21 -47.06 14.00
N SER A 75 -39.30 -45.71 13.90
CA SER A 75 -38.98 -44.96 12.67
C SER A 75 -37.51 -44.94 12.39
N SER A 76 -37.14 -44.49 11.19
CA SER A 76 -35.79 -43.98 10.93
C SER A 76 -35.49 -42.78 11.82
N THR A 77 -34.19 -42.46 11.99
CA THR A 77 -33.75 -41.25 12.68
C THR A 77 -33.89 -40.04 11.75
N TYR A 78 -34.55 -38.99 12.25
CA TYR A 78 -34.61 -37.67 11.60
C TYR A 78 -33.64 -36.74 12.27
N SER A 79 -33.02 -35.82 11.52
CA SER A 79 -32.13 -34.81 12.09
C SER A 79 -32.40 -33.41 11.53
N ILE A 80 -32.09 -32.40 12.31
CA ILE A 80 -32.11 -30.98 11.88
C ILE A 80 -31.12 -30.20 12.75
N ALA A 81 -30.38 -29.28 12.15
CA ALA A 81 -29.55 -28.33 12.89
C ALA A 81 -30.22 -26.95 12.92
N LEU A 82 -30.36 -26.38 14.13
CA LEU A 82 -30.68 -24.96 14.30
C LEU A 82 -29.40 -24.20 14.46
N ASP A 83 -29.17 -23.23 13.59
CA ASP A 83 -27.95 -22.43 13.57
C ASP A 83 -28.28 -20.98 13.18
N ASN A 84 -28.12 -20.07 14.13
CA ASN A 84 -28.33 -18.63 13.94
C ASN A 84 -26.97 -17.86 14.03
N THR A 85 -25.88 -18.57 14.25
CA THR A 85 -24.55 -18.00 14.38
C THR A 85 -23.95 -17.79 13.00
N ALA A 86 -23.57 -16.54 12.69
CA ALA A 86 -22.96 -16.24 11.41
C ALA A 86 -21.52 -16.79 11.33
N PRO A 87 -21.07 -17.28 10.17
CA PRO A 87 -19.71 -17.72 9.97
C PRO A 87 -18.70 -16.56 10.14
N THR A 88 -17.48 -16.90 10.45
CA THR A 88 -16.35 -15.95 10.54
C THR A 88 -15.40 -16.14 9.37
N GLY A 89 -14.49 -15.17 9.17
CA GLY A 89 -13.52 -15.26 8.12
C GLY A 89 -12.22 -14.56 8.47
N MET A 90 -11.15 -14.96 7.77
CA MET A 90 -9.81 -14.41 7.92
C MET A 90 -9.23 -14.07 6.55
N VAL A 91 -8.64 -12.87 6.42
CA VAL A 91 -7.88 -12.45 5.24
C VAL A 91 -6.40 -12.63 5.49
N TYR A 92 -5.64 -12.95 4.45
CA TYR A 92 -4.20 -13.21 4.52
C TYR A 92 -3.46 -12.39 3.50
N GLY A 93 -2.33 -11.79 3.91
CA GLY A 93 -1.28 -11.30 3.03
C GLY A 93 -0.16 -12.35 2.96
N GLY A 94 -0.02 -13.04 1.82
CA GLY A 94 0.83 -14.22 1.73
C GLY A 94 0.34 -15.34 2.67
N THR A 95 1.21 -15.78 3.56
CA THR A 95 0.90 -16.80 4.58
C THR A 95 0.46 -16.20 5.92
N THR A 96 0.56 -14.88 6.09
CA THR A 96 0.29 -14.21 7.37
C THR A 96 -1.14 -13.71 7.42
N GLU A 97 -1.85 -14.04 8.50
CA GLU A 97 -3.16 -13.48 8.82
C GLU A 97 -3.07 -11.97 9.01
N LYS A 98 -4.08 -11.25 8.53
CA LYS A 98 -4.19 -9.80 8.61
C LYS A 98 -5.57 -9.38 9.11
N PRO A 99 -5.67 -8.32 9.90
CA PRO A 99 -6.96 -7.70 10.20
C PRO A 99 -7.69 -7.28 8.92
N SER A 100 -9.02 -7.36 8.95
CA SER A 100 -9.84 -6.78 7.87
C SER A 100 -9.55 -5.28 7.75
N GLY A 101 -9.37 -4.80 6.53
CA GLY A 101 -8.96 -3.43 6.24
C GLY A 101 -7.46 -3.23 6.00
N SER A 102 -6.64 -4.26 6.20
CA SER A 102 -5.19 -4.17 5.96
C SER A 102 -4.86 -3.86 4.52
N ILE A 103 -3.77 -3.10 4.34
CA ILE A 103 -3.09 -2.85 3.07
C ILE A 103 -1.73 -3.55 3.13
N VAL A 104 -1.39 -4.33 2.12
CA VAL A 104 -0.20 -5.20 2.14
C VAL A 104 0.51 -5.23 0.79
N ASN A 105 1.84 -5.37 0.79
CA ASN A 105 2.68 -5.59 -0.40
C ASN A 105 3.08 -7.07 -0.58
N SER A 106 2.27 -7.99 -0.12
CA SER A 106 2.54 -9.43 -0.20
C SER A 106 2.50 -9.94 -1.63
N SER A 107 3.07 -11.13 -1.88
CA SER A 107 3.04 -11.76 -3.22
C SER A 107 1.62 -12.12 -3.69
N TYR A 108 0.71 -12.39 -2.75
CA TYR A 108 -0.71 -12.68 -2.98
C TYR A 108 -1.52 -12.38 -1.72
N ILE A 109 -2.85 -12.37 -1.90
CA ILE A 109 -3.83 -12.40 -0.80
C ILE A 109 -4.75 -13.61 -0.95
N LYS A 110 -5.40 -14.03 0.13
CA LYS A 110 -6.44 -15.06 0.17
C LYS A 110 -7.40 -14.83 1.32
N PHE A 111 -8.54 -15.53 1.29
CA PHE A 111 -9.56 -15.55 2.34
C PHE A 111 -9.87 -16.98 2.76
N ILE A 112 -10.15 -17.18 4.03
CA ILE A 112 -10.60 -18.46 4.60
C ILE A 112 -11.82 -18.18 5.48
N GLY A 113 -12.92 -18.84 5.20
CA GLY A 113 -14.11 -18.82 6.04
C GLY A 113 -14.14 -20.00 7.01
N SER A 114 -14.75 -19.82 8.17
CA SER A 114 -14.95 -20.86 9.20
C SER A 114 -16.31 -20.71 9.87
N ASP A 115 -16.93 -21.84 10.11
CA ASP A 115 -18.16 -21.96 10.90
C ASP A 115 -18.15 -23.28 11.66
N ASN A 116 -18.59 -23.26 12.92
CA ASN A 116 -18.48 -24.40 13.83
C ASN A 116 -19.80 -25.20 13.96
N ALA A 117 -20.92 -24.67 13.46
CA ALA A 117 -22.23 -25.31 13.65
C ALA A 117 -22.74 -25.99 12.36
N SER A 118 -23.07 -25.22 11.33
CA SER A 118 -23.58 -25.76 10.05
C SER A 118 -22.51 -25.85 8.96
N GLY A 119 -21.32 -25.33 9.25
CA GLY A 119 -20.19 -25.27 8.32
C GLY A 119 -20.36 -24.23 7.24
N VAL A 120 -19.26 -23.83 6.61
CA VAL A 120 -19.28 -22.87 5.49
C VAL A 120 -19.77 -23.56 4.22
N SER A 121 -20.90 -23.08 3.66
CA SER A 121 -21.49 -23.63 2.43
C SER A 121 -21.06 -22.89 1.16
N ALA A 122 -20.83 -21.57 1.28
CA ALA A 122 -20.42 -20.75 0.15
C ALA A 122 -19.54 -19.58 0.58
N MET A 123 -18.62 -19.17 -0.30
CA MET A 123 -17.81 -17.98 -0.15
C MET A 123 -17.86 -17.13 -1.40
N TYR A 124 -17.69 -15.83 -1.22
CA TYR A 124 -17.81 -14.86 -2.28
C TYR A 124 -16.67 -13.82 -2.21
N VAL A 125 -16.29 -13.32 -3.37
CA VAL A 125 -15.29 -12.27 -3.53
C VAL A 125 -15.79 -11.19 -4.47
N LYS A 126 -15.55 -9.93 -4.10
CA LYS A 126 -15.61 -8.78 -5.00
C LYS A 126 -14.19 -8.36 -5.31
N LYS A 127 -13.80 -8.45 -6.58
CA LYS A 127 -12.46 -8.12 -7.08
C LYS A 127 -12.31 -6.63 -7.34
N PRO A 128 -11.07 -6.10 -7.41
CA PRO A 128 -10.81 -4.72 -7.80
C PRO A 128 -11.53 -4.35 -9.11
N GLY A 129 -12.18 -3.16 -9.11
CA GLY A 129 -12.95 -2.66 -10.27
C GLY A 129 -14.32 -3.33 -10.49
N SER A 130 -14.67 -4.38 -9.75
CA SER A 130 -15.98 -5.02 -9.84
C SER A 130 -17.01 -4.34 -8.91
N SER A 131 -18.27 -4.26 -9.35
CA SER A 131 -19.39 -3.80 -8.54
C SER A 131 -20.18 -4.95 -7.87
N PHE A 132 -19.88 -6.22 -8.17
CA PHE A 132 -20.61 -7.39 -7.67
C PHE A 132 -19.67 -8.49 -7.15
N PHE A 133 -20.23 -9.32 -6.26
CA PHE A 133 -19.58 -10.50 -5.72
C PHE A 133 -19.75 -11.70 -6.66
N ILE A 134 -18.72 -12.51 -6.78
CA ILE A 134 -18.71 -13.79 -7.49
C ILE A 134 -18.30 -14.91 -6.55
N SER A 135 -18.63 -16.16 -6.89
CA SER A 135 -18.23 -17.34 -6.13
C SER A 135 -16.72 -17.40 -5.93
N TYR A 136 -16.30 -17.81 -4.75
CA TYR A 136 -14.91 -17.94 -4.31
C TYR A 136 -14.65 -19.30 -3.67
N THR A 137 -13.55 -19.92 -4.03
CA THR A 137 -13.09 -21.17 -3.37
C THR A 137 -12.08 -20.82 -2.29
N SER A 138 -12.27 -21.34 -1.08
CA SER A 138 -11.42 -21.09 0.10
C SER A 138 -9.94 -21.25 -0.23
N GLY A 139 -9.14 -20.28 0.18
CA GLY A 139 -7.69 -20.30 0.00
C GLY A 139 -7.19 -19.99 -1.42
N THR A 140 -8.07 -19.72 -2.39
CA THR A 140 -7.66 -19.24 -3.72
C THR A 140 -6.87 -17.95 -3.58
N GLN A 141 -5.71 -17.89 -4.25
CA GLN A 141 -4.78 -16.76 -4.19
C GLN A 141 -5.08 -15.74 -5.28
N PHE A 142 -5.04 -14.46 -4.91
CA PHE A 142 -5.11 -13.34 -5.84
C PHE A 142 -3.80 -12.57 -5.85
N THR A 143 -3.30 -12.30 -7.04
CA THR A 143 -2.01 -11.62 -7.27
C THR A 143 -2.16 -10.26 -7.97
N ALA A 144 -3.35 -9.85 -8.40
CA ALA A 144 -3.57 -8.54 -8.97
C ALA A 144 -3.69 -7.49 -7.85
N ASP A 145 -3.08 -6.32 -8.04
CA ASP A 145 -3.18 -5.22 -7.08
C ASP A 145 -4.61 -4.64 -7.05
N GLY A 146 -5.02 -4.16 -5.88
CA GLY A 146 -6.32 -3.56 -5.66
C GLY A 146 -7.03 -4.06 -4.39
N LYS A 147 -8.20 -3.47 -4.12
CA LYS A 147 -9.04 -3.81 -2.97
C LYS A 147 -9.93 -5.00 -3.29
N TYR A 148 -9.90 -6.00 -2.41
CA TYR A 148 -10.76 -7.17 -2.42
C TYR A 148 -11.70 -7.13 -1.22
N GLU A 149 -12.93 -7.58 -1.42
CA GLU A 149 -13.92 -7.76 -0.36
C GLU A 149 -14.44 -9.19 -0.40
N PHE A 150 -14.62 -9.81 0.78
CA PHE A 150 -15.03 -11.20 0.92
C PHE A 150 -16.14 -11.33 1.94
N TYR A 151 -17.01 -12.29 1.74
CA TYR A 151 -17.88 -12.82 2.78
C TYR A 151 -18.12 -14.32 2.60
N CYS A 152 -18.60 -14.99 3.63
CA CYS A 152 -19.02 -16.39 3.56
C CYS A 152 -20.44 -16.58 4.09
N VAL A 153 -21.06 -17.66 3.68
CA VAL A 153 -22.39 -18.09 4.07
C VAL A 153 -22.27 -19.52 4.60
N ASP A 154 -22.93 -19.82 5.71
CA ASP A 154 -22.96 -21.16 6.30
C ASP A 154 -24.04 -22.06 5.70
N GLY A 155 -24.16 -23.29 6.21
CA GLY A 155 -25.15 -24.27 5.77
C GLY A 155 -26.58 -23.91 6.15
N ALA A 156 -26.77 -23.03 7.15
CA ALA A 156 -28.08 -22.54 7.58
C ALA A 156 -28.52 -21.25 6.85
N GLY A 157 -27.62 -20.65 6.08
CA GLY A 157 -27.83 -19.41 5.33
C GLY A 157 -27.55 -18.13 6.13
N ASN A 158 -26.78 -18.19 7.23
CA ASN A 158 -26.28 -16.97 7.87
C ASN A 158 -25.09 -16.45 7.08
N GLN A 159 -24.99 -15.13 6.96
CA GLN A 159 -23.90 -14.46 6.24
C GLN A 159 -22.97 -13.78 7.23
N SER A 160 -21.66 -13.93 7.00
CA SER A 160 -20.63 -13.21 7.76
C SER A 160 -20.68 -11.70 7.50
N GLN A 161 -19.96 -10.94 8.31
CA GLN A 161 -19.58 -9.59 7.91
C GLN A 161 -18.72 -9.62 6.65
N THR A 162 -18.57 -8.47 6.00
CA THR A 162 -17.65 -8.31 4.87
C THR A 162 -16.23 -8.05 5.39
N TYR A 163 -15.29 -8.86 4.93
CA TYR A 163 -13.86 -8.70 5.17
C TYR A 163 -13.21 -8.08 3.95
N ASN A 164 -12.25 -7.19 4.16
CA ASN A 164 -11.54 -6.58 3.04
C ASN A 164 -10.02 -6.56 3.28
N ILE A 165 -9.27 -6.57 2.17
CA ILE A 165 -7.82 -6.43 2.14
C ILE A 165 -7.42 -5.79 0.81
N THR A 166 -6.43 -4.90 0.85
CA THR A 166 -5.85 -4.29 -0.35
C THR A 166 -4.46 -4.87 -0.60
N LEU A 167 -4.25 -5.43 -1.78
CA LEU A 167 -2.92 -5.81 -2.26
C LEU A 167 -2.36 -4.64 -3.05
N ASP A 168 -1.22 -4.12 -2.62
CA ASP A 168 -0.51 -3.04 -3.29
C ASP A 168 0.99 -3.33 -3.32
N ARG A 169 1.51 -3.56 -4.52
CA ARG A 169 2.94 -3.77 -4.78
C ARG A 169 3.53 -2.67 -5.67
N THR A 170 2.72 -1.65 -5.95
CA THR A 170 3.13 -0.49 -6.73
C THR A 170 3.93 0.44 -5.85
N LYS A 171 5.10 0.84 -6.33
CA LYS A 171 5.96 1.77 -5.61
C LYS A 171 5.46 3.20 -5.78
N PRO A 172 5.58 4.08 -4.77
CA PRO A 172 5.31 5.50 -4.93
C PRO A 172 6.20 6.13 -6.01
N VAL A 173 5.67 7.13 -6.69
CA VAL A 173 6.40 7.91 -7.69
C VAL A 173 6.80 9.24 -7.08
N GLY A 174 8.13 9.48 -6.97
CA GLY A 174 8.71 10.72 -6.48
C GLY A 174 9.01 11.71 -7.59
N THR A 175 9.06 13.01 -7.24
CA THR A 175 9.50 14.09 -8.12
C THR A 175 10.34 15.08 -7.31
N VAL A 176 11.55 15.40 -7.79
CA VAL A 176 12.42 16.45 -7.25
C VAL A 176 12.23 17.76 -8.01
N TYR A 177 12.40 18.87 -7.32
CA TYR A 177 12.23 20.21 -7.90
C TYR A 177 13.42 21.11 -7.52
N GLY A 178 13.88 21.90 -8.50
CA GLY A 178 14.68 23.11 -8.29
C GLY A 178 13.73 24.31 -8.30
N GLY A 179 13.50 24.93 -7.15
CA GLY A 179 12.47 25.94 -7.00
C GLY A 179 11.08 25.40 -7.30
N THR A 180 10.43 25.90 -8.33
CA THR A 180 9.11 25.44 -8.79
C THR A 180 9.17 24.45 -9.97
N GLN A 181 10.33 24.26 -10.56
CA GLN A 181 10.52 23.43 -11.75
C GLN A 181 10.85 21.97 -11.39
N SER A 182 10.12 21.01 -11.97
CA SER A 182 10.47 19.59 -11.84
C SER A 182 11.76 19.28 -12.59
N MET A 183 12.61 18.45 -11.97
CA MET A 183 13.94 18.11 -12.47
C MET A 183 14.10 16.59 -12.57
N SER A 184 14.98 16.15 -13.43
CA SER A 184 15.41 14.75 -13.47
C SER A 184 16.31 14.41 -12.27
N SER A 185 16.33 13.15 -11.87
CA SER A 185 17.30 12.70 -10.85
C SER A 185 18.72 12.93 -11.32
N GLY A 186 19.59 13.43 -10.43
CA GLY A 186 20.96 13.80 -10.72
C GLY A 186 21.17 15.20 -11.28
N ALA A 187 20.09 15.96 -11.50
CA ALA A 187 20.20 17.34 -11.98
C ALA A 187 20.87 18.26 -10.97
N LYS A 188 21.52 19.31 -11.49
CA LYS A 188 22.07 20.44 -10.74
C LYS A 188 21.19 21.66 -10.94
N THR A 189 21.08 22.54 -9.94
CA THR A 189 20.24 23.74 -10.00
C THR A 189 20.82 24.88 -9.15
N GLY A 190 20.78 26.11 -9.66
CA GLY A 190 21.01 27.36 -8.92
C GLY A 190 19.74 27.98 -8.35
N ALA A 191 18.67 27.22 -8.17
CA ALA A 191 17.43 27.70 -7.60
C ALA A 191 17.60 28.10 -6.12
N ALA A 192 16.70 28.92 -5.58
CA ALA A 192 16.77 29.32 -4.18
C ALA A 192 16.58 28.15 -3.19
N TYR A 193 15.97 27.06 -3.62
CA TYR A 193 15.72 25.86 -2.81
C TYR A 193 15.47 24.64 -3.70
N VAL A 194 15.57 23.46 -3.09
CA VAL A 194 15.08 22.20 -3.65
C VAL A 194 13.93 21.67 -2.80
N LYS A 195 13.07 20.86 -3.40
CA LYS A 195 11.99 20.13 -2.69
C LYS A 195 11.69 18.80 -3.38
N TYR A 196 10.97 17.96 -2.66
CA TYR A 196 10.52 16.65 -3.14
C TYR A 196 9.03 16.45 -2.85
N THR A 197 8.33 15.84 -3.79
CA THR A 197 6.96 15.35 -3.60
C THR A 197 6.85 13.90 -4.06
N ALA A 198 5.86 13.18 -3.56
CA ALA A 198 5.58 11.82 -4.01
C ALA A 198 4.08 11.58 -4.09
N THR A 199 3.68 10.66 -4.96
CA THR A 199 2.30 10.19 -5.10
C THR A 199 2.28 8.67 -5.19
N ASP A 200 1.23 8.08 -4.66
CA ASP A 200 0.87 6.68 -4.86
C ASP A 200 -0.64 6.59 -5.07
N ALA A 201 -1.05 5.83 -6.08
CA ALA A 201 -2.44 5.82 -6.55
C ALA A 201 -3.35 4.83 -5.80
N LEU A 202 -2.77 3.83 -5.13
CA LEU A 202 -3.55 2.74 -4.54
C LEU A 202 -3.58 2.79 -3.02
N SER A 203 -2.45 2.76 -2.36
CA SER A 203 -2.38 2.84 -0.90
C SER A 203 -2.10 4.25 -0.38
N GLY A 204 -1.55 5.12 -1.21
CA GLY A 204 -1.12 6.45 -0.84
C GLY A 204 0.25 6.48 -0.16
N VAL A 205 0.90 7.65 -0.19
CA VAL A 205 2.21 7.85 0.43
C VAL A 205 2.08 7.92 1.95
N SER A 206 2.86 7.10 2.65
CA SER A 206 2.93 7.08 4.11
C SER A 206 3.97 8.04 4.64
N LYS A 207 5.20 8.02 4.07
CA LYS A 207 6.34 8.81 4.56
C LYS A 207 7.26 9.19 3.42
N CYS A 208 7.88 10.38 3.54
CA CYS A 208 9.00 10.78 2.71
C CYS A 208 10.26 10.92 3.57
N TYR A 209 11.41 10.74 2.94
CA TYR A 209 12.71 10.81 3.58
C TYR A 209 13.68 11.63 2.75
N VAL A 210 14.63 12.28 3.44
CA VAL A 210 15.73 13.03 2.84
C VAL A 210 17.06 12.68 3.50
N LYS A 211 18.08 12.52 2.71
CA LYS A 211 19.48 12.59 3.13
C LYS A 211 20.02 13.95 2.66
N LYS A 212 20.36 14.81 3.64
CA LYS A 212 20.86 16.16 3.43
C LYS A 212 22.35 16.16 3.10
N PRO A 213 22.87 17.21 2.46
CA PRO A 213 24.32 17.36 2.22
C PRO A 213 25.14 17.13 3.49
N GLY A 214 26.24 16.38 3.38
CA GLY A 214 27.10 16.04 4.51
C GLY A 214 26.57 15.00 5.50
N SER A 215 25.32 14.52 5.33
CA SER A 215 24.72 13.47 6.15
C SER A 215 24.96 12.09 5.57
N ASN A 216 25.17 11.10 6.44
CA ASN A 216 25.23 9.68 6.04
C ASN A 216 23.91 8.93 6.26
N SER A 217 22.86 9.59 6.78
CA SER A 217 21.59 8.97 7.13
C SER A 217 20.40 9.74 6.59
N PHE A 218 19.31 9.01 6.31
CA PHE A 218 18.02 9.58 5.98
C PHE A 218 17.27 10.03 7.22
N THR A 219 16.59 11.15 7.12
CA THR A 219 15.67 11.69 8.13
C THR A 219 14.29 11.88 7.54
N ALA A 220 13.26 11.91 8.39
CA ALA A 220 11.90 12.18 7.93
C ALA A 220 11.83 13.55 7.23
N TYR A 221 11.06 13.60 6.15
CA TYR A 221 10.88 14.78 5.32
C TYR A 221 9.39 15.04 5.08
N THR A 222 8.99 16.29 5.22
CA THR A 222 7.63 16.70 4.87
C THR A 222 7.55 17.00 3.37
N ALA A 223 6.72 16.27 2.64
CA ALA A 223 6.57 16.44 1.20
C ALA A 223 6.29 17.92 0.85
N GLY A 224 7.10 18.48 -0.06
CA GLY A 224 7.01 19.88 -0.46
C GLY A 224 7.77 20.88 0.42
N GLU A 225 8.37 20.45 1.54
CA GLU A 225 9.28 21.30 2.34
C GLU A 225 10.44 21.80 1.48
N GLN A 226 10.80 23.10 1.66
CA GLN A 226 11.89 23.74 0.92
C GLN A 226 13.21 23.61 1.68
N LEU A 227 14.25 23.17 0.98
CA LEU A 227 15.59 23.00 1.53
C LEU A 227 16.56 23.89 0.74
N ALA A 228 17.26 24.80 1.44
CA ALA A 228 18.05 25.88 0.82
C ALA A 228 19.57 25.78 1.05
N GLY A 229 20.07 24.74 1.71
CA GLY A 229 21.51 24.54 1.87
C GLY A 229 22.15 23.94 0.62
N ASP A 230 23.30 24.46 0.20
CA ASP A 230 24.02 23.94 -0.96
C ASP A 230 24.50 22.51 -0.73
N GLY A 231 24.51 21.70 -1.80
CA GLY A 231 24.96 20.31 -1.82
C GLY A 231 23.95 19.33 -2.42
N THR A 232 24.30 18.07 -2.38
CA THR A 232 23.47 17.00 -2.94
C THR A 232 22.50 16.47 -1.90
N TYR A 233 21.22 16.49 -2.26
CA TYR A 233 20.11 15.87 -1.56
C TYR A 233 19.72 14.56 -2.23
N GLU A 234 19.35 13.58 -1.43
CA GLU A 234 18.79 12.32 -1.89
C GLU A 234 17.46 12.07 -1.20
N PHE A 235 16.43 11.74 -1.96
CA PHE A 235 15.06 11.57 -1.46
C PHE A 235 14.50 10.20 -1.86
N TYR A 236 13.64 9.66 -1.00
CA TYR A 236 12.74 8.56 -1.33
C TYR A 236 11.45 8.67 -0.50
N SER A 237 10.46 7.87 -0.87
CA SER A 237 9.17 7.76 -0.17
C SER A 237 8.76 6.31 0.03
N VAL A 238 7.90 6.08 1.02
CA VAL A 238 7.31 4.77 1.33
C VAL A 238 5.80 4.95 1.36
N ASP A 239 5.05 4.03 0.74
CA ASP A 239 3.59 4.01 0.78
C ASP A 239 3.04 3.32 2.03
N ILE A 240 1.72 3.24 2.16
CA ILE A 240 1.06 2.59 3.31
C ILE A 240 1.22 1.07 3.27
N ALA A 241 1.40 0.47 2.09
CA ALA A 241 1.67 -0.96 1.95
C ALA A 241 3.12 -1.33 2.32
N GLY A 242 4.03 -0.34 2.40
CA GLY A 242 5.45 -0.51 2.69
C GLY A 242 6.33 -0.66 1.45
N ASN A 243 5.85 -0.31 0.24
CA ASN A 243 6.71 -0.26 -0.94
C ASN A 243 7.55 1.03 -0.91
N GLU A 244 8.82 0.91 -1.28
CA GLU A 244 9.77 2.01 -1.33
C GLU A 244 9.97 2.49 -2.77
N SER A 245 9.92 3.82 -2.99
CA SER A 245 10.19 4.44 -4.29
C SER A 245 11.64 4.25 -4.72
N ILE A 246 11.95 4.57 -5.96
CA ILE A 246 13.34 4.81 -6.36
C ILE A 246 13.88 6.02 -5.62
N HIS A 247 15.19 6.02 -5.35
CA HIS A 247 15.88 7.16 -4.78
C HIS A 247 16.16 8.19 -5.88
N LEU A 248 15.88 9.46 -5.59
CA LEU A 248 16.11 10.59 -6.50
C LEU A 248 17.11 11.54 -5.86
N THR A 249 18.05 12.03 -6.65
CA THR A 249 19.06 13.00 -6.21
C THR A 249 18.88 14.33 -6.94
N ILE A 250 19.27 15.43 -6.26
CA ILE A 250 19.35 16.75 -6.85
C ILE A 250 20.46 17.54 -6.13
N MET A 251 21.27 18.27 -6.87
CA MET A 251 22.29 19.16 -6.32
C MET A 251 21.77 20.60 -6.35
N LEU A 252 21.78 21.24 -5.19
CA LEU A 252 21.57 22.70 -5.06
C LEU A 252 22.93 23.36 -4.96
N ASP A 253 23.18 24.35 -5.81
CA ASP A 253 24.41 25.12 -5.84
C ASP A 253 24.11 26.61 -6.05
N ASN A 254 24.29 27.40 -4.99
CA ASN A 254 24.22 28.87 -5.04
C ASN A 254 25.60 29.50 -4.80
N THR A 255 26.66 28.68 -4.80
CA THR A 255 28.04 29.11 -4.61
C THR A 255 28.56 29.64 -5.93
N LYS A 256 29.19 30.82 -5.90
CA LYS A 256 29.80 31.44 -7.08
C LYS A 256 31.16 30.85 -7.36
N PRO A 257 31.55 30.66 -8.63
CA PRO A 257 32.91 30.33 -8.99
C PRO A 257 33.96 31.33 -8.46
N VAL A 258 35.10 30.86 -8.09
CA VAL A 258 36.24 31.68 -7.64
C VAL A 258 37.28 31.81 -8.76
N GLY A 259 37.48 33.03 -9.18
CA GLY A 259 38.50 33.35 -10.24
C GLY A 259 39.88 33.61 -9.68
N GLN A 260 40.88 33.39 -10.53
CA GLN A 260 42.28 33.72 -10.26
C GLN A 260 42.96 34.27 -11.53
N ILE A 261 43.52 35.46 -11.44
CA ILE A 261 44.32 36.07 -12.51
C ILE A 261 45.78 35.73 -12.32
N TYR A 262 46.50 35.60 -13.45
CA TYR A 262 47.91 35.39 -13.47
C TYR A 262 48.58 36.40 -14.41
N GLY A 263 49.73 36.99 -13.99
CA GLY A 263 50.65 37.72 -14.79
C GLY A 263 51.87 36.83 -15.11
N GLY A 264 51.95 36.34 -16.34
CA GLY A 264 52.84 35.25 -16.67
C GLY A 264 52.49 33.98 -15.91
N THR A 265 53.37 33.48 -15.08
CA THR A 265 53.14 32.29 -14.21
C THR A 265 52.76 32.65 -12.79
N ALA A 266 52.86 33.93 -12.39
CA ALA A 266 52.61 34.37 -11.03
C ALA A 266 51.12 34.71 -10.82
N LYS A 267 50.53 34.28 -9.69
CA LYS A 267 49.21 34.73 -9.23
C LYS A 267 49.29 36.22 -8.91
N ILE A 268 48.30 36.99 -9.32
CA ILE A 268 48.20 38.41 -9.01
C ILE A 268 46.82 38.74 -8.39
N GLU A 269 46.79 39.79 -7.60
CA GLU A 269 45.56 40.30 -6.99
C GLU A 269 44.73 41.06 -8.02
N ASN A 270 43.40 41.04 -7.82
CA ASN A 270 42.47 41.83 -8.62
C ASN A 270 42.79 43.30 -8.51
N GLY A 271 42.79 44.00 -9.64
CA GLY A 271 43.13 45.43 -9.72
C GLY A 271 44.64 45.75 -9.77
N SER A 272 45.52 44.74 -9.84
CA SER A 272 46.98 44.94 -9.94
C SER A 272 47.40 45.57 -11.27
N HIS A 273 48.45 46.43 -11.22
CA HIS A 273 49.19 46.89 -12.38
C HIS A 273 50.46 46.09 -12.47
N ILE A 274 50.69 45.43 -13.60
CA ILE A 274 51.79 44.50 -13.77
C ILE A 274 52.57 44.76 -15.08
N ASN A 275 53.83 44.38 -15.06
CA ASN A 275 54.67 44.28 -16.27
C ASN A 275 54.92 42.77 -16.49
N ALA A 276 54.08 42.10 -17.24
CA ALA A 276 54.21 40.69 -17.57
C ALA A 276 54.08 40.46 -19.08
N ALA A 277 54.66 39.39 -19.60
CA ALA A 277 54.54 39.05 -21.00
C ALA A 277 53.15 38.72 -21.48
N TYR A 278 52.30 38.26 -20.58
CA TYR A 278 50.89 37.93 -20.84
C TYR A 278 50.10 37.89 -19.55
N ILE A 279 48.76 37.96 -19.69
CA ILE A 279 47.76 37.71 -18.64
C ILE A 279 46.98 36.47 -19.00
N ARG A 280 46.58 35.71 -18.00
CA ARG A 280 45.60 34.61 -18.12
C ARG A 280 44.67 34.57 -16.90
N PHE A 281 43.51 33.94 -17.10
CA PHE A 281 42.47 33.77 -16.08
C PHE A 281 42.09 32.30 -15.94
N GLU A 282 41.93 31.87 -14.73
CA GLU A 282 41.38 30.55 -14.37
C GLU A 282 40.26 30.75 -13.33
N ALA A 283 39.34 29.81 -13.24
CA ALA A 283 38.33 29.75 -12.18
C ALA A 283 38.14 28.33 -11.70
N THR A 284 37.67 28.19 -10.48
CA THR A 284 37.30 26.94 -9.87
C THR A 284 35.91 27.06 -9.25
N ASP A 285 35.15 26.00 -9.30
CA ASP A 285 33.93 25.80 -8.57
C ASP A 285 33.87 24.36 -8.08
N GLU A 286 33.67 24.17 -6.77
CA GLU A 286 33.80 22.84 -6.12
C GLU A 286 32.50 22.04 -6.18
N MET A 287 31.37 22.66 -6.58
CA MET A 287 30.05 22.02 -6.54
C MET A 287 29.56 21.67 -7.93
N SER A 288 29.04 22.64 -8.67
CA SER A 288 28.53 22.35 -10.02
C SER A 288 29.64 22.31 -11.07
N GLY A 289 30.76 22.98 -10.79
CA GLY A 289 31.90 23.12 -11.72
C GLY A 289 31.77 24.35 -12.62
N VAL A 290 32.92 24.81 -13.16
CA VAL A 290 32.95 25.96 -14.05
C VAL A 290 32.49 25.56 -15.45
N ALA A 291 31.45 26.23 -15.95
CA ALA A 291 30.93 26.04 -17.30
C ALA A 291 31.59 26.95 -18.34
N LYS A 292 31.76 28.23 -18.01
CA LYS A 292 32.28 29.24 -18.98
C LYS A 292 33.14 30.27 -18.30
N LEU A 293 34.11 30.75 -19.06
CA LEU A 293 34.91 31.90 -18.70
C LEU A 293 34.70 33.02 -19.71
N TYR A 294 34.79 34.24 -19.24
CA TYR A 294 34.58 35.44 -20.06
C TYR A 294 35.69 36.44 -19.83
N VAL A 295 36.04 37.15 -20.90
CA VAL A 295 36.99 38.25 -20.88
C VAL A 295 36.44 39.49 -21.60
N LYS A 296 36.67 40.65 -21.02
CA LYS A 296 36.53 41.94 -21.70
C LYS A 296 37.95 42.47 -21.95
N MET A 297 38.30 42.56 -23.22
CA MET A 297 39.62 43.04 -23.67
C MET A 297 39.78 44.55 -23.51
N PRO A 298 41.00 45.07 -23.44
CA PRO A 298 41.23 46.50 -23.45
C PRO A 298 40.52 47.19 -24.62
N GLY A 299 39.70 48.21 -24.34
CA GLY A 299 38.89 48.94 -25.32
C GLY A 299 37.56 48.31 -25.70
N ASP A 300 37.26 47.08 -25.33
CA ASP A 300 36.00 46.43 -25.62
C ASP A 300 34.87 46.93 -24.67
N LYS A 301 33.62 46.95 -25.20
CA LYS A 301 32.45 47.27 -24.42
C LYS A 301 31.80 46.04 -23.79
N ASN A 302 31.96 44.89 -24.42
CA ASN A 302 31.25 43.62 -24.06
C ASN A 302 32.29 42.54 -23.70
N TYR A 303 31.81 41.57 -22.91
CA TYR A 303 32.51 40.34 -22.62
C TYR A 303 32.42 39.36 -23.81
N ALA A 304 33.47 38.64 -24.08
CA ALA A 304 33.56 37.56 -25.03
C ALA A 304 33.96 36.25 -24.31
N ALA A 305 33.62 35.11 -24.90
CA ALA A 305 33.99 33.80 -24.34
C ALA A 305 35.54 33.72 -24.29
N TYR A 306 36.07 33.17 -23.19
CA TYR A 306 37.47 33.00 -22.92
C TYR A 306 37.79 31.52 -22.69
N ASN A 307 38.84 31.01 -23.27
CA ASN A 307 39.32 29.65 -22.96
C ASN A 307 40.39 29.74 -21.87
N ALA A 308 40.22 28.92 -20.85
CA ALA A 308 41.19 28.79 -19.76
C ALA A 308 42.60 28.63 -20.31
N MET A 309 43.59 29.25 -19.67
CA MET A 309 45.03 29.23 -20.04
C MET A 309 45.40 29.97 -21.33
N THR A 310 44.44 30.56 -22.06
CA THR A 310 44.77 31.46 -23.18
C THR A 310 45.58 32.64 -22.67
N GLN A 311 46.73 32.88 -23.30
CA GLN A 311 47.62 33.98 -22.96
C GLN A 311 47.21 35.26 -23.73
N LEU A 312 46.95 36.33 -22.99
CA LEU A 312 46.51 37.62 -23.53
C LEU A 312 47.67 38.59 -23.41
N THR A 313 48.09 39.17 -24.55
CA THR A 313 49.31 39.98 -24.65
C THR A 313 49.08 41.45 -25.00
N THR A 314 47.82 41.86 -25.25
CA THR A 314 47.46 43.27 -25.56
C THR A 314 47.62 44.11 -24.29
N GLU A 315 48.31 45.25 -24.39
CA GLU A 315 48.42 46.17 -23.26
C GLU A 315 47.11 46.86 -22.95
N GLY A 316 46.78 47.00 -21.65
CA GLY A 316 45.60 47.71 -21.16
C GLY A 316 44.88 46.98 -20.06
N GLN A 317 43.65 47.43 -19.74
CA GLN A 317 42.85 46.85 -18.68
C GLN A 317 41.97 45.71 -19.19
N TYR A 318 42.04 44.57 -18.52
CA TYR A 318 41.18 43.41 -18.73
C TYR A 318 40.17 43.31 -17.61
N SER A 319 39.04 42.71 -17.89
CA SER A 319 38.12 42.24 -16.89
C SER A 319 37.67 40.81 -17.20
N PHE A 320 37.57 39.98 -16.19
CA PHE A 320 37.18 38.57 -16.31
C PHE A 320 36.03 38.22 -15.37
N TYR A 321 35.21 37.27 -15.74
CA TYR A 321 34.32 36.55 -14.82
C TYR A 321 34.14 35.13 -15.32
N ALA A 322 33.63 34.27 -14.43
CA ALA A 322 33.30 32.88 -14.68
C ALA A 322 31.83 32.62 -14.40
N GLU A 323 31.25 31.68 -15.11
CA GLU A 323 29.89 31.14 -14.90
C GLU A 323 30.05 29.64 -14.64
N ASP A 324 29.35 29.13 -13.62
CA ASP A 324 29.25 27.70 -13.31
C ASP A 324 28.20 26.98 -14.15
N GLU A 325 28.02 25.66 -13.93
CA GLU A 325 27.08 24.85 -14.71
C GLU A 325 25.59 25.17 -14.39
N VAL A 326 25.28 25.85 -13.29
CA VAL A 326 23.93 26.24 -12.91
C VAL A 326 23.63 27.71 -13.08
N GLY A 327 24.62 28.49 -13.58
CA GLY A 327 24.47 29.90 -13.96
C GLY A 327 24.84 30.91 -12.86
N ASN A 328 25.53 30.50 -11.78
CA ASN A 328 26.07 31.48 -10.84
C ASN A 328 27.28 32.15 -11.45
N GLU A 329 27.35 33.51 -11.39
CA GLU A 329 28.47 34.30 -11.89
C GLU A 329 29.43 34.63 -10.77
N SER A 330 30.74 34.50 -11.03
CA SER A 330 31.76 34.93 -10.12
C SER A 330 31.77 36.46 -9.91
N ASN A 331 32.60 36.93 -9.00
CA ASN A 331 32.98 38.36 -9.00
C ASN A 331 33.70 38.69 -10.29
N VAL A 332 33.74 39.99 -10.66
CA VAL A 332 34.54 40.48 -11.76
C VAL A 332 35.97 40.71 -11.24
N TYR A 333 36.92 40.23 -12.00
CA TYR A 333 38.33 40.30 -11.73
C TYR A 333 39.03 41.23 -12.72
#